data_1698dae94f85b975d76d2b4696c96665
#
_entry.id   1698dae94f85b975d76d2b4696c96665
#
_cell.length_a   1.000
_cell.length_b   1.000
_cell.length_c   1.000
_cell.angle_alpha   90.00
_cell.angle_beta   90.00
_cell.angle_gamma   90.00
#
_symmetry.space_group_name_H-M   'P 1'
#
loop_
_entity.id
_entity.type
_entity.pdbx_description
1 polymer ?
#
loop_
_entity_poly.entity_id
_entity_poly.type
_entity_poly.pdbx_seq_one_letter_code
_entity_poly.pdbx_strand_id
1 'polypeptide(L)'
;MNDLIGILWFKDELTYRQALAAFTDYENMPATFADWKALVGRQLEETKRVGNIPIRADFDPETFIVWCSSRGFPPNSHARTAFADHTVLEYQKTGKGTIIE
;
A
#
# COMPACT_ATOMS: atom_id res chain seq x y z
N MET A 1 -19.90 3.53 6.69
CA MET A 1 -19.59 2.18 7.24
C MET A 1 -18.12 2.13 7.63
N ASN A 2 -17.80 1.37 8.68
CA ASN A 2 -16.44 1.34 9.25
C ASN A 2 -15.60 0.21 8.67
N ASP A 3 -15.44 0.22 7.35
CA ASP A 3 -14.61 -0.79 6.69
C ASP A 3 -13.12 -0.49 6.89
N LEU A 4 -12.33 -1.53 6.97
CA LEU A 4 -10.89 -1.41 7.01
C LEU A 4 -10.36 -1.36 5.58
N ILE A 5 -9.56 -0.33 5.27
CA ILE A 5 -9.01 -0.12 3.93
C ILE A 5 -7.48 -0.16 4.02
N GLY A 6 -6.85 -1.10 3.33
CA GLY A 6 -5.40 -1.17 3.27
C GLY A 6 -4.84 -0.09 2.34
N ILE A 7 -3.87 0.66 2.83
CA ILE A 7 -3.19 1.71 2.06
C ILE A 7 -1.72 1.34 1.97
N LEU A 8 -1.25 1.06 0.76
CA LEU A 8 0.17 0.79 0.54
C LEU A 8 0.97 2.03 0.90
N TRP A 9 1.96 1.87 1.77
CA TRP A 9 2.66 2.99 2.38
C TRP A 9 4.15 2.97 2.07
N PHE A 10 4.67 4.09 1.58
CA PHE A 10 6.11 4.28 1.32
C PHE A 10 6.64 5.27 2.35
N LYS A 11 7.60 4.84 3.15
CA LYS A 11 8.09 5.62 4.28
C LYS A 11 8.94 6.83 3.88
N ASP A 12 9.63 6.75 2.72
CA ASP A 12 10.52 7.80 2.26
C ASP A 12 10.72 7.74 0.74
N GLU A 13 11.42 8.74 0.20
CA GLU A 13 11.68 8.84 -1.23
C GLU A 13 12.51 7.67 -1.76
N LEU A 14 13.52 7.24 -1.00
CA LEU A 14 14.35 6.11 -1.43
C LEU A 14 13.51 4.85 -1.61
N THR A 15 12.65 4.55 -0.64
CA THR A 15 11.76 3.38 -0.71
C THR A 15 10.81 3.49 -1.91
N TYR A 16 10.30 4.70 -2.18
CA TYR A 16 9.42 4.91 -3.33
C TYR A 16 10.14 4.66 -4.65
N ARG A 17 11.38 5.14 -4.79
CA ARG A 17 12.19 4.88 -5.99
C ARG A 17 12.47 3.41 -6.18
N GLN A 18 12.77 2.69 -5.10
CA GLN A 18 12.98 1.25 -5.14
C GLN A 18 11.71 0.53 -5.56
N ALA A 19 10.55 1.00 -5.12
CA ALA A 19 9.26 0.46 -5.53
C ALA A 19 9.03 0.63 -7.02
N LEU A 20 9.27 1.83 -7.56
CA LEU A 20 9.10 2.09 -9.00
C LEU A 20 10.02 1.20 -9.83
N ALA A 21 11.24 0.93 -9.35
CA ALA A 21 12.17 0.04 -10.04
C ALA A 21 11.70 -1.41 -10.04
N ALA A 22 10.91 -1.81 -9.05
CA ALA A 22 10.41 -3.18 -8.91
C ALA A 22 9.08 -3.42 -9.61
N PHE A 23 8.25 -2.39 -9.79
CA PHE A 23 6.91 -2.56 -10.37
C PHE A 23 6.98 -2.69 -11.90
N THR A 24 6.30 -3.70 -12.43
CA THR A 24 6.22 -3.92 -13.89
C THR A 24 5.38 -2.84 -14.57
N ASP A 25 4.48 -2.21 -13.82
CA ASP A 25 3.57 -1.17 -14.31
C ASP A 25 3.89 0.20 -13.67
N TYR A 26 5.17 0.51 -13.47
CA TYR A 26 5.60 1.72 -12.78
C TYR A 26 5.02 3.01 -13.40
N GLU A 27 4.73 3.03 -14.70
CA GLU A 27 4.14 4.18 -15.36
C GLU A 27 2.72 4.49 -14.88
N ASN A 28 2.05 3.55 -14.20
CA ASN A 28 0.74 3.78 -13.59
C ASN A 28 0.83 4.42 -12.21
N MET A 29 2.06 4.60 -11.69
CA MET A 29 2.31 5.22 -10.40
C MET A 29 2.66 6.69 -10.56
N PRO A 30 2.38 7.54 -9.55
CA PRO A 30 2.87 8.91 -9.57
C PRO A 30 4.39 8.96 -9.82
N ALA A 31 4.84 9.92 -10.61
CA ALA A 31 6.23 10.00 -11.04
C ALA A 31 7.20 10.27 -9.89
N THR A 32 6.75 10.99 -8.86
CA THR A 32 7.60 11.38 -7.72
C THR A 32 6.95 10.99 -6.40
N PHE A 33 7.79 10.88 -5.38
CA PHE A 33 7.33 10.63 -4.01
C PHE A 33 6.40 11.77 -3.53
N ALA A 34 6.71 13.00 -3.87
CA ALA A 34 5.86 14.15 -3.52
C ALA A 34 4.47 14.03 -4.15
N ASP A 35 4.39 13.62 -5.41
CA ASP A 35 3.11 13.40 -6.08
C ASP A 35 2.33 12.27 -5.44
N TRP A 36 3.02 11.18 -5.05
CA TRP A 36 2.37 10.08 -4.34
C TRP A 36 1.82 10.54 -2.98
N LYS A 37 2.59 11.35 -2.25
CA LYS A 37 2.12 11.87 -0.94
C LYS A 37 0.87 12.72 -1.10
N ALA A 38 0.81 13.54 -2.12
CA ALA A 38 -0.38 14.36 -2.40
C ALA A 38 -1.59 13.47 -2.74
N LEU A 39 -1.37 12.45 -3.57
CA LEU A 39 -2.43 11.52 -3.95
C LEU A 39 -2.95 10.74 -2.74
N VAL A 40 -2.05 10.16 -1.94
CA VAL A 40 -2.45 9.37 -0.78
C VAL A 40 -3.11 10.24 0.29
N GLY A 41 -2.68 11.50 0.41
CA GLY A 41 -3.34 12.45 1.32
C GLY A 41 -4.81 12.64 0.99
N ARG A 42 -5.13 12.79 -0.30
CA ARG A 42 -6.52 12.90 -0.74
C ARG A 42 -7.31 11.60 -0.50
N GLN A 43 -6.68 10.46 -0.76
CA GLN A 43 -7.30 9.16 -0.51
C GLN A 43 -7.60 8.96 0.98
N LEU A 44 -6.70 9.38 1.86
CA LEU A 44 -6.88 9.30 3.31
C LEU A 44 -8.03 10.19 3.78
N GLU A 45 -8.10 11.42 3.27
CA GLU A 45 -9.20 12.33 3.60
C GLU A 45 -10.54 11.72 3.20
N GLU A 46 -10.64 11.18 2.00
CA GLU A 46 -11.87 10.55 1.50
C GLU A 46 -12.22 9.32 2.32
N THR A 47 -11.25 8.47 2.61
CA THR A 47 -11.45 7.25 3.41
C THR A 47 -12.04 7.60 4.78
N LYS A 48 -11.46 8.59 5.44
CA LYS A 48 -11.92 9.02 6.77
C LYS A 48 -13.26 9.73 6.70
N ARG A 49 -13.48 10.52 5.65
CA ARG A 49 -14.74 11.27 5.48
C ARG A 49 -15.94 10.33 5.41
N VAL A 50 -15.81 9.19 4.76
CA VAL A 50 -16.91 8.22 4.66
C VAL A 50 -16.95 7.24 5.84
N GLY A 51 -16.13 7.44 6.85
CA GLY A 51 -16.15 6.63 8.07
C GLY A 51 -15.36 5.35 8.00
N ASN A 52 -14.55 5.14 6.98
CA ASN A 52 -13.67 3.97 6.87
C ASN A 52 -12.36 4.20 7.64
N ILE A 53 -11.67 3.11 7.94
CA ILE A 53 -10.46 3.13 8.76
C ILE A 53 -9.28 2.70 7.89
N PRO A 54 -8.33 3.61 7.61
CA PRO A 54 -7.16 3.25 6.80
C PRO A 54 -6.11 2.51 7.62
N ILE A 55 -5.67 1.38 7.12
CA ILE A 55 -4.61 0.55 7.72
C ILE A 55 -3.38 0.67 6.85
N ARG A 56 -2.24 0.97 7.48
CA ARG A 56 -0.98 1.14 6.77
C ARG A 56 -0.38 -0.22 6.39
N ALA A 57 -0.21 -0.43 5.08
CA ALA A 57 0.49 -1.60 4.56
C ALA A 57 1.90 -1.16 4.18
N ASP A 58 2.83 -1.29 5.11
CA ASP A 58 4.21 -0.83 4.92
C ASP A 58 4.88 -1.57 3.78
N PHE A 59 5.38 -0.82 2.82
CA PHE A 59 6.09 -1.38 1.69
C PHE A 59 7.58 -1.54 2.01
N ASP A 60 8.07 -2.76 1.83
CA ASP A 60 9.49 -3.07 1.81
C ASP A 60 9.76 -3.82 0.50
N PRO A 61 10.70 -3.33 -0.36
CA PRO A 61 10.89 -3.92 -1.69
C PRO A 61 11.18 -5.42 -1.67
N GLU A 62 12.05 -5.87 -0.79
CA GLU A 62 12.40 -7.29 -0.68
C GLU A 62 11.19 -8.12 -0.24
N THR A 63 10.54 -7.70 0.82
CA THR A 63 9.38 -8.40 1.36
C THR A 63 8.27 -8.50 0.32
N PHE A 64 8.00 -7.39 -0.38
CA PHE A 64 6.95 -7.36 -1.40
C PHE A 64 7.26 -8.32 -2.55
N ILE A 65 8.49 -8.32 -3.04
CA ILE A 65 8.90 -9.20 -4.16
C ILE A 65 8.79 -10.66 -3.75
N VAL A 66 9.24 -11.03 -2.55
CA VAL A 66 9.13 -12.39 -2.02
C VAL A 66 7.66 -12.79 -1.88
N TRP A 67 6.83 -11.88 -1.35
CA TRP A 67 5.40 -12.12 -1.20
C TRP A 67 4.73 -12.38 -2.57
N CYS A 68 5.05 -11.56 -3.57
CA CYS A 68 4.54 -11.74 -4.94
C CYS A 68 4.98 -13.08 -5.53
N SER A 69 6.27 -13.42 -5.41
CA SER A 69 6.82 -14.67 -5.92
C SER A 69 6.13 -15.88 -5.30
N SER A 70 5.90 -15.84 -3.99
CA SER A 70 5.28 -16.97 -3.29
C SER A 70 3.85 -17.23 -3.75
N ARG A 71 3.21 -16.23 -4.36
CA ARG A 71 1.83 -16.33 -4.85
C ARG A 71 1.72 -16.38 -6.37
N GLY A 72 2.86 -16.33 -7.06
CA GLY A 72 2.88 -16.33 -8.52
C GLY A 72 2.35 -15.05 -9.14
N PHE A 73 2.44 -13.92 -8.43
CA PHE A 73 1.99 -12.62 -8.94
C PHE A 73 3.16 -11.83 -9.51
N PRO A 74 3.00 -11.21 -10.70
CA PRO A 74 3.93 -10.17 -11.10
C PRO A 74 3.74 -8.94 -10.19
N PRO A 75 4.79 -8.15 -9.93
CA PRO A 75 4.69 -6.99 -9.02
C PRO A 75 4.02 -5.80 -9.71
N ASN A 76 2.71 -5.86 -9.87
CA ASN A 76 1.89 -4.87 -10.56
C ASN A 76 0.73 -4.39 -9.65
N SER A 77 -0.24 -3.65 -10.22
CA SER A 77 -1.35 -3.10 -9.43
C SER A 77 -2.21 -4.17 -8.77
N HIS A 78 -2.41 -5.31 -9.42
CA HIS A 78 -3.14 -6.43 -8.82
C HIS A 78 -2.42 -6.92 -7.56
N ALA A 79 -1.10 -7.10 -7.64
CA ALA A 79 -0.31 -7.54 -6.50
C ALA A 79 -0.30 -6.50 -5.38
N ARG A 80 -0.23 -5.21 -5.72
CA ARG A 80 -0.28 -4.13 -4.72
C ARG A 80 -1.60 -4.14 -3.94
N THR A 81 -2.71 -4.30 -4.66
CA THR A 81 -4.03 -4.39 -4.03
C THR A 81 -4.12 -5.62 -3.13
N ALA A 82 -3.69 -6.78 -3.64
CA ALA A 82 -3.72 -8.03 -2.87
C ALA A 82 -2.84 -7.94 -1.61
N PHE A 83 -1.69 -7.28 -1.71
CA PHE A 83 -0.79 -7.09 -0.56
C PHE A 83 -1.43 -6.21 0.50
N ALA A 84 -2.07 -5.10 0.10
CA ALA A 84 -2.77 -4.21 1.02
C ALA A 84 -3.94 -4.95 1.69
N ASP A 85 -4.70 -5.74 0.95
CA ASP A 85 -5.80 -6.54 1.48
C ASP A 85 -5.28 -7.58 2.47
N HIS A 86 -4.15 -8.21 2.19
CA HIS A 86 -3.51 -9.16 3.09
C HIS A 86 -3.16 -8.50 4.43
N THR A 87 -2.67 -7.27 4.40
CA THR A 87 -2.35 -6.51 5.61
C THR A 87 -3.59 -6.27 6.45
N VAL A 88 -4.73 -5.97 5.82
CA VAL A 88 -6.01 -5.81 6.50
C VAL A 88 -6.44 -7.11 7.17
N LEU A 89 -6.32 -8.25 6.46
CA LEU A 89 -6.65 -9.56 7.02
C LEU A 89 -5.79 -9.89 8.22
N GLU A 90 -4.50 -9.61 8.16
CA GLU A 90 -3.59 -9.83 9.28
C GLU A 90 -3.97 -8.96 10.49
N TYR A 91 -4.33 -7.70 10.24
CA TYR A 91 -4.81 -6.81 11.30
C TYR A 91 -6.06 -7.37 11.97
N GLN A 92 -7.02 -7.88 11.19
CA GLN A 92 -8.25 -8.46 11.73
C GLN A 92 -7.99 -9.72 12.56
N LYS A 93 -7.00 -10.53 12.17
CA LYS A 93 -6.68 -11.77 12.87
C LYS A 93 -5.86 -11.55 14.13
N THR A 94 -4.88 -10.66 14.09
CA THR A 94 -3.86 -10.55 15.14
C THR A 94 -3.90 -9.23 15.90
N GLY A 95 -4.60 -8.23 15.37
CA GLY A 95 -4.56 -6.88 15.92
C GLY A 95 -3.26 -6.14 15.63
N LYS A 96 -2.33 -6.77 14.90
CA LYS A 96 -1.05 -6.16 14.54
C LYS A 96 -1.20 -5.33 13.27
N GLY A 97 -0.83 -4.08 13.35
CA GLY A 97 -0.92 -3.14 12.24
C GLY A 97 -1.02 -1.72 12.76
N THR A 98 -1.03 -0.77 11.84
CA THR A 98 -1.05 0.65 12.18
C THR A 98 -2.21 1.34 11.47
N ILE A 99 -3.10 1.94 12.27
CA ILE A 99 -4.15 2.80 11.74
C ILE A 99 -3.51 4.14 11.36
N ILE A 100 -3.82 4.64 10.18
CA ILE A 100 -3.32 5.95 9.74
C ILE A 100 -4.25 7.02 10.28
N GLU A 101 -3.74 7.81 11.18
CA GLU A 101 -4.51 8.88 11.83
C GLU A 101 -4.39 10.24 11.14
#